data_1955a0401ac97a052287463e879eb96c
#
_entry.id   1955a0401ac97a052287463e879eb96c
#
_cell.length_a   1.000
_cell.length_b   1.000
_cell.length_c   1.000
_cell.angle_alpha   90.00
_cell.angle_beta   90.00
_cell.angle_gamma   90.00
#
_symmetry.space_group_name_H-M   'P 1'
#
loop_
_entity.id
_entity.type
_entity.pdbx_description
1 polymer ?
#
loop_
_entity_poly.entity_id
_entity_poly.type
_entity_poly.pdbx_seq_one_letter_code
_entity_poly.pdbx_strand_id
1 'polypeptide(L)'
;MKKIIIYIFASLFFASSSISGITFWTTEVQPARMAKQQDMAKDFESKTGISVEVIPVEEKDLGKRATAAAAAGDLPDVIYHTLQYVLPWAEAGIL
;
A
#
# COMPACT_ATOMS: atom_id res chain seq x y z
N MET A 1 42.30 20.27 8.89
CA MET A 1 41.58 19.58 9.97
C MET A 1 40.09 19.75 9.93
N LYS A 2 39.57 20.89 9.47
CA LYS A 2 38.13 21.12 9.40
C LYS A 2 37.44 20.49 8.17
N LYS A 3 38.22 19.95 7.23
CA LYS A 3 37.69 19.38 5.98
C LYS A 3 37.20 17.93 6.11
N ILE A 4 37.53 17.25 7.18
CA ILE A 4 37.19 15.82 7.38
C ILE A 4 35.74 15.64 7.78
N ILE A 5 35.12 16.65 8.39
CA ILE A 5 33.76 16.58 8.90
C ILE A 5 32.72 16.57 7.77
N ILE A 6 33.07 17.12 6.61
CA ILE A 6 32.15 17.27 5.47
C ILE A 6 31.88 15.93 4.75
N TYR A 7 32.82 15.00 4.83
CA TYR A 7 32.72 13.70 4.15
C TYR A 7 31.78 12.72 4.85
N ILE A 8 31.54 12.91 6.15
CA ILE A 8 30.67 12.04 6.93
C ILE A 8 29.19 12.29 6.61
N PHE A 9 28.84 13.51 6.22
CA PHE A 9 27.46 13.85 5.83
C PHE A 9 27.03 13.25 4.49
N ALA A 10 27.96 13.08 3.56
CA ALA A 10 27.65 12.55 2.24
C ALA A 10 27.28 11.07 2.29
N SER A 11 27.85 10.30 3.24
CA SER A 11 27.57 8.87 3.35
C SER A 11 26.23 8.54 4.01
N LEU A 12 25.63 9.48 4.75
CA LEU A 12 24.32 9.29 5.38
C LEU A 12 23.15 9.44 4.39
N PHE A 13 23.37 10.10 3.27
CA PHE A 13 22.33 10.31 2.26
C PHE A 13 21.96 9.05 1.49
N PHE A 14 22.87 8.09 1.37
CA PHE A 14 22.62 6.83 0.66
C PHE A 14 21.82 5.82 1.46
N ALA A 15 21.73 5.97 2.79
CA ALA A 15 21.01 5.06 3.66
C ALA A 15 19.49 5.27 3.66
N SER A 16 18.99 6.34 3.03
CA SER A 16 17.59 6.71 3.08
C SER A 16 16.80 6.44 1.81
N SER A 17 17.36 5.68 0.85
CA SER A 17 16.59 5.25 -0.31
C SER A 17 15.59 4.18 0.11
N SER A 18 14.41 4.60 0.53
CA SER A 18 13.31 3.71 0.83
C SER A 18 12.65 3.26 -0.46
N ILE A 19 12.50 1.96 -0.63
CA ILE A 19 11.64 1.40 -1.67
C ILE A 19 10.21 1.69 -1.23
N SER A 20 9.42 2.37 -2.07
CA SER A 20 8.02 2.59 -1.79
C SER A 20 7.31 1.25 -1.71
N GLY A 21 6.52 1.03 -0.66
CA GLY A 21 5.75 -0.17 -0.45
C GLY A 21 4.49 -0.23 -1.30
N ILE A 22 3.81 -1.37 -1.23
CA ILE A 22 2.53 -1.62 -1.87
C ILE A 22 1.42 -1.32 -0.86
N THR A 23 0.39 -0.57 -1.28
CA THR A 23 -0.82 -0.37 -0.50
C THR A 23 -1.90 -1.34 -0.97
N PHE A 24 -2.50 -2.04 -0.03
CA PHE A 24 -3.52 -3.05 -0.29
C PHE A 24 -4.77 -2.77 0.55
N TRP A 25 -5.88 -2.46 -0.11
CA TRP A 25 -7.18 -2.33 0.53
C TRP A 25 -7.90 -3.67 0.54
N THR A 26 -8.44 -4.05 1.69
CA THR A 26 -9.19 -5.29 1.83
C THR A 26 -10.49 -5.08 2.57
N THR A 27 -11.55 -5.72 2.08
CA THR A 27 -12.84 -5.80 2.78
C THR A 27 -12.93 -6.97 3.76
N GLU A 28 -11.91 -7.80 3.81
CA GLU A 28 -11.81 -8.92 4.74
C GLU A 28 -11.32 -8.41 6.10
N VAL A 29 -12.21 -7.69 6.81
CA VAL A 29 -11.86 -6.90 8.00
C VAL A 29 -11.98 -7.65 9.33
N GLN A 30 -12.44 -8.88 9.32
CA GLN A 30 -12.54 -9.69 10.54
C GLN A 30 -11.15 -9.89 11.17
N PRO A 31 -11.02 -9.83 12.52
CA PRO A 31 -9.71 -9.87 13.17
C PRO A 31 -8.82 -11.04 12.76
N ALA A 32 -9.38 -12.25 12.68
CA ALA A 32 -8.61 -13.43 12.27
C ALA A 32 -8.12 -13.33 10.82
N ARG A 33 -8.95 -12.77 9.93
CA ARG A 33 -8.59 -12.58 8.52
C ARG A 33 -7.56 -11.48 8.35
N MET A 34 -7.71 -10.40 9.10
CA MET A 34 -6.72 -9.31 9.11
C MET A 34 -5.36 -9.81 9.59
N ALA A 35 -5.33 -10.58 10.66
CA ALA A 35 -4.08 -11.16 11.17
C ALA A 35 -3.40 -12.04 10.12
N LYS A 36 -4.18 -12.86 9.41
CA LYS A 36 -3.66 -13.72 8.35
C LYS A 36 -3.10 -12.92 7.17
N GLN A 37 -3.81 -11.90 6.75
CA GLN A 37 -3.34 -11.01 5.66
C GLN A 37 -2.06 -10.28 6.05
N GLN A 38 -1.95 -9.82 7.30
CA GLN A 38 -0.73 -9.17 7.79
C GLN A 38 0.44 -10.14 7.86
N ASP A 39 0.21 -11.40 8.25
CA ASP A 39 1.25 -12.43 8.24
C ASP A 39 1.74 -12.71 6.81
N MET A 40 0.81 -12.77 5.86
CA MET A 40 1.15 -12.96 4.44
C MET A 40 1.95 -11.77 3.91
N ALA A 41 1.59 -10.55 4.31
CA ALA A 41 2.31 -9.33 3.93
C ALA A 41 3.75 -9.35 4.46
N LYS A 42 3.95 -9.77 5.70
CA LYS A 42 5.27 -9.91 6.31
C LYS A 42 6.12 -10.98 5.63
N ASP A 43 5.50 -12.12 5.29
CA ASP A 43 6.18 -13.19 4.56
C ASP A 43 6.63 -12.71 3.18
N PHE A 44 5.78 -12.00 2.47
CA PHE A 44 6.11 -11.39 1.19
C PHE A 44 7.28 -10.41 1.32
N GLU A 45 7.24 -9.54 2.32
CA GLU A 45 8.33 -8.58 2.57
C GLU A 45 9.65 -9.30 2.88
N SER A 46 9.61 -10.38 3.67
CA SER A 46 10.82 -11.14 3.97
C SER A 46 11.43 -11.80 2.74
N LYS A 47 10.62 -12.16 1.75
CA LYS A 47 11.07 -12.82 0.52
C LYS A 47 11.49 -11.84 -0.57
N THR A 48 10.90 -10.66 -0.62
CA THR A 48 11.06 -9.70 -1.72
C THR A 48 11.72 -8.40 -1.33
N GLY A 49 11.75 -8.06 -0.04
CA GLY A 49 12.16 -6.75 0.43
C GLY A 49 11.12 -5.65 0.21
N ILE A 50 9.94 -5.98 -0.29
CA ILE A 50 8.86 -5.03 -0.56
C ILE A 50 7.85 -5.07 0.57
N SER A 51 7.63 -3.93 1.23
CA SER A 51 6.61 -3.81 2.28
C SER A 51 5.20 -3.75 1.69
N VAL A 52 4.24 -4.34 2.38
CA VAL A 52 2.82 -4.28 2.01
C VAL A 52 2.05 -3.71 3.19
N GLU A 53 1.38 -2.58 2.99
CA GLU A 53 0.48 -2.01 3.97
C GLU A 53 -0.93 -2.53 3.72
N VAL A 54 -1.45 -3.32 4.66
CA VAL A 54 -2.81 -3.87 4.59
C VAL A 54 -3.77 -2.92 5.26
N ILE A 55 -4.67 -2.33 4.49
CA ILE A 55 -5.61 -1.31 4.96
C ILE A 55 -7.03 -1.88 4.93
N PRO A 56 -7.67 -2.04 6.09
CA PRO A 56 -9.06 -2.51 6.13
C PRO A 56 -10.02 -1.43 5.66
N VAL A 57 -10.97 -1.80 4.82
CA VAL A 57 -12.04 -0.93 4.34
C VAL A 57 -13.35 -1.67 4.47
N GLU A 58 -14.30 -1.11 5.20
CA GLU A 58 -15.64 -1.70 5.29
C GLU A 58 -16.29 -1.77 3.90
N GLU A 59 -16.91 -2.89 3.58
CA GLU A 59 -17.50 -3.10 2.26
C GLU A 59 -18.53 -2.01 1.90
N LYS A 60 -19.30 -1.56 2.86
CA LYS A 60 -20.29 -0.48 2.66
C LYS A 60 -19.68 0.85 2.27
N ASP A 61 -18.41 1.09 2.62
CA ASP A 61 -17.71 2.34 2.37
C ASP A 61 -16.80 2.27 1.15
N LEU A 62 -16.56 1.08 0.63
CA LEU A 62 -15.55 0.83 -0.40
C LEU A 62 -15.82 1.64 -1.69
N GLY A 63 -17.06 1.64 -2.17
CA GLY A 63 -17.41 2.35 -3.40
C GLY A 63 -17.15 3.84 -3.32
N LYS A 64 -17.57 4.48 -2.23
CA LYS A 64 -17.32 5.89 -1.95
C LYS A 64 -15.85 6.21 -1.85
N ARG A 65 -15.14 5.38 -1.10
CA ARG A 65 -13.72 5.58 -0.85
C ARG A 65 -12.89 5.43 -2.12
N ALA A 66 -13.19 4.44 -2.94
CA ALA A 66 -12.51 4.23 -4.22
C ALA A 66 -12.77 5.40 -5.19
N THR A 67 -14.01 5.89 -5.27
CA THR A 67 -14.35 7.04 -6.10
C THR A 67 -13.60 8.29 -5.68
N ALA A 68 -13.55 8.57 -4.38
CA ALA A 68 -12.83 9.72 -3.84
C ALA A 68 -11.33 9.61 -4.07
N ALA A 69 -10.76 8.43 -3.86
CA ALA A 69 -9.34 8.19 -4.10
C ALA A 69 -8.97 8.31 -5.58
N ALA A 70 -9.83 7.82 -6.48
CA ALA A 70 -9.63 7.97 -7.91
C ALA A 70 -9.60 9.45 -8.33
N ALA A 71 -10.51 10.26 -7.80
CA ALA A 71 -10.58 11.69 -8.08
C ALA A 71 -9.33 12.43 -7.54
N ALA A 72 -8.78 11.96 -6.42
CA ALA A 72 -7.59 12.57 -5.81
C ALA A 72 -6.26 12.04 -6.38
N GLY A 73 -6.31 11.03 -7.26
CA GLY A 73 -5.10 10.37 -7.75
C GLY A 73 -4.38 9.54 -6.68
N ASP A 74 -5.13 9.03 -5.70
CA ASP A 74 -4.58 8.35 -4.51
C ASP A 74 -5.17 6.95 -4.33
N LEU A 75 -5.38 6.24 -5.44
CA LEU A 75 -5.83 4.86 -5.39
C LEU A 75 -4.74 3.94 -4.81
N PRO A 76 -5.13 2.89 -4.08
CA PRO A 76 -4.16 1.88 -3.65
C PRO A 76 -3.64 1.08 -4.85
N ASP A 77 -2.56 0.34 -4.63
CA ASP A 77 -2.00 -0.53 -5.68
C ASP A 77 -2.87 -1.75 -5.92
N VAL A 78 -3.49 -2.29 -4.86
CA VAL A 78 -4.32 -3.50 -4.92
C VAL A 78 -5.60 -3.28 -4.12
N ILE A 79 -6.72 -3.72 -4.66
CA ILE A 79 -8.03 -3.71 -3.97
C ILE A 79 -8.65 -5.10 -4.02
N TYR A 80 -8.94 -5.67 -2.86
CA TYR A 80 -9.79 -6.85 -2.75
C TYR A 80 -11.24 -6.40 -2.65
N HIS A 81 -12.08 -6.80 -3.61
CA HIS A 81 -13.46 -6.33 -3.71
C HIS A 81 -14.39 -7.41 -4.26
N THR A 82 -15.69 -7.14 -4.23
CA THR A 82 -16.70 -8.04 -4.77
C THR A 82 -16.93 -7.81 -6.26
N LEU A 83 -17.50 -8.79 -6.92
CA LEU A 83 -17.75 -8.78 -8.37
C LEU A 83 -18.58 -7.58 -8.85
N GLN A 84 -19.43 -7.05 -7.99
CA GLN A 84 -20.32 -5.93 -8.34
C GLN A 84 -19.56 -4.67 -8.78
N TYR A 85 -18.31 -4.52 -8.40
CA TYR A 85 -17.49 -3.34 -8.74
C TYR A 85 -16.68 -3.52 -10.02
N VAL A 86 -16.52 -4.74 -10.54
CA VAL A 86 -15.61 -5.01 -11.65
C VAL A 86 -15.97 -4.16 -12.88
N LEU A 87 -17.19 -4.25 -13.35
CA LEU A 87 -17.59 -3.55 -14.55
C LEU A 87 -17.66 -2.03 -14.37
N PRO A 88 -18.33 -1.50 -13.32
CA PRO A 88 -18.37 -0.05 -13.12
C PRO A 88 -16.99 0.58 -12.96
N TRP A 89 -16.10 -0.09 -12.27
CA TRP A 89 -14.75 0.44 -12.05
C TRP A 89 -13.86 0.34 -13.29
N ALA A 90 -14.04 -0.71 -14.09
CA ALA A 90 -13.34 -0.82 -15.37
C ALA A 90 -13.80 0.31 -16.32
N GLU A 91 -15.09 0.58 -16.38
CA GLU A 91 -15.65 1.66 -17.21
C GLU A 91 -15.20 3.04 -16.72
N ALA A 92 -15.08 3.23 -15.42
CA ALA A 92 -14.63 4.49 -14.82
C ALA A 92 -13.10 4.69 -14.85
N GLY A 93 -12.34 3.69 -15.29
CA GLY A 93 -10.90 3.77 -15.33
C GLY A 93 -10.21 3.57 -13.98
N ILE A 94 -10.92 3.03 -12.99
CA ILE A 94 -10.35 2.69 -11.67
C ILE A 94 -9.56 1.39 -11.75
N LEU A 95 -10.00 0.48 -12.55
CA LEU A 95 -9.32 -0.78 -12.83
C LEU A 95 -8.62 -0.73 -14.19
#